data_96e2729e2b132923a4728467ef3d7dc5
#
_entry.id   96e2729e2b132923a4728467ef3d7dc5
#
_cell.length_a   1.000
_cell.length_b   1.000
_cell.length_c   1.000
_cell.angle_alpha   90.00
_cell.angle_beta   90.00
_cell.angle_gamma   90.00
#
_symmetry.space_group_name_H-M   'P 1'
#
loop_
_entity.id
_entity.type
_entity.pdbx_description
1 polymer ?
#
loop_
_entity_poly.entity_id
_entity_poly.type
_entity_poly.pdbx_seq_one_letter_code
_entity_poly.pdbx_strand_id
1 'polypeptide(L)'
;MRKASAFFLTLLSCALGTAPAARAQNVNGALDFIARITPTAARSEPVRQFTFYVLTKSYADIAKEVAAQDPPPSREKFIDDLKISPDLKEWLKGHDVLDLTMLGLDKLLTPDDVIHVPEFLLAYQRSNSGGVTNGTPRPKYRDADKTENPERYQKQYQEYVVALKKFIQARPETVSGIELEMEGVNPQRKWSQIQADHSKRVLRLAPDVAQTKYLAAKTDTDLEGRAVISGLPAGSYWVSTLSLDADAGDTRLRWDVPVAIQAGQTTRIELTNLNASDTRGANP
;
A
#
# COMPACT_ATOMS: atom_id res chain seq x y z
N MET A 1 -43.96 -57.11 79.95
CA MET A 1 -44.30 -56.11 78.93
C MET A 1 -43.12 -55.19 78.73
N ARG A 2 -42.43 -55.29 77.63
CA ARG A 2 -41.65 -54.23 76.93
C ARG A 2 -40.94 -54.86 75.72
N LYS A 3 -41.35 -54.46 74.58
CA LYS A 3 -40.86 -54.90 73.26
C LYS A 3 -39.52 -54.20 72.99
N ALA A 4 -38.50 -54.96 72.59
CA ALA A 4 -37.27 -54.43 72.05
C ALA A 4 -37.27 -54.62 70.54
N SER A 5 -37.25 -53.50 69.79
CA SER A 5 -37.10 -53.47 68.34
C SER A 5 -35.63 -53.46 68.01
N ALA A 6 -35.20 -54.44 67.18
CA ALA A 6 -33.89 -54.49 66.61
C ALA A 6 -33.85 -53.65 65.35
N PHE A 7 -32.89 -52.70 65.28
CA PHE A 7 -32.62 -51.87 64.11
C PHE A 7 -31.48 -52.52 63.31
N PHE A 8 -31.81 -52.97 62.11
CA PHE A 8 -30.81 -53.49 61.15
C PHE A 8 -30.23 -52.31 60.32
N LEU A 9 -28.96 -52.04 60.51
CA LEU A 9 -28.24 -51.00 59.79
C LEU A 9 -27.53 -51.64 58.63
N THR A 10 -28.06 -51.46 57.37
CA THR A 10 -27.46 -51.93 56.15
C THR A 10 -26.45 -50.88 55.70
N LEU A 11 -25.15 -51.21 55.76
CA LEU A 11 -24.06 -50.36 55.13
C LEU A 11 -24.06 -50.56 53.66
N LEU A 12 -24.43 -49.53 52.87
CA LEU A 12 -24.32 -49.45 51.41
C LEU A 12 -22.95 -48.87 51.10
N SER A 13 -22.00 -49.71 50.72
CA SER A 13 -20.65 -49.26 50.20
C SER A 13 -20.76 -48.72 48.83
N CYS A 14 -20.72 -47.35 48.63
CA CYS A 14 -20.50 -46.70 47.38
C CYS A 14 -19.07 -46.83 46.99
N ALA A 15 -18.76 -47.73 46.02
CA ALA A 15 -17.50 -47.75 45.32
C ALA A 15 -17.47 -46.58 44.33
N LEU A 16 -16.82 -45.47 44.68
CA LEU A 16 -16.50 -44.40 43.77
C LEU A 16 -15.39 -44.89 42.83
N GLY A 17 -15.78 -45.37 41.63
CA GLY A 17 -14.86 -45.63 40.54
C GLY A 17 -14.27 -44.29 40.05
N THR A 18 -13.03 -44.02 40.41
CA THR A 18 -12.25 -42.95 39.75
C THR A 18 -11.97 -43.35 38.31
N ALA A 19 -12.81 -42.85 37.37
CA ALA A 19 -12.49 -42.92 35.96
C ALA A 19 -11.17 -42.14 35.74
N PRO A 20 -10.15 -42.74 35.12
CA PRO A 20 -8.94 -42.02 34.76
C PRO A 20 -9.38 -40.90 33.80
N ALA A 21 -9.19 -39.64 34.18
CA ALA A 21 -9.29 -38.52 33.28
C ALA A 21 -8.28 -38.78 32.13
N ALA A 22 -8.81 -39.22 30.98
CA ALA A 22 -8.02 -39.31 29.79
C ALA A 22 -7.55 -37.89 29.50
N ARG A 23 -6.28 -37.60 29.89
CA ARG A 23 -5.56 -36.44 29.39
C ARG A 23 -5.57 -36.58 27.88
N ALA A 24 -6.33 -35.77 27.18
CA ALA A 24 -6.22 -35.60 25.76
C ALA A 24 -4.73 -35.23 25.50
N GLN A 25 -3.95 -36.22 25.14
CA GLN A 25 -2.60 -35.96 24.61
C GLN A 25 -2.85 -35.14 23.35
N ASN A 26 -2.45 -33.86 23.40
CA ASN A 26 -2.33 -33.04 22.20
C ASN A 26 -1.28 -33.72 21.31
N VAL A 27 -1.75 -34.68 20.51
CA VAL A 27 -0.89 -35.37 19.56
C VAL A 27 -0.65 -34.39 18.41
N ASN A 28 0.50 -33.75 18.43
CA ASN A 28 0.92 -32.84 17.39
C ASN A 28 1.07 -33.61 16.06
N GLY A 29 0.81 -32.94 14.96
CA GLY A 29 1.08 -33.47 13.62
C GLY A 29 2.43 -33.02 13.08
N ALA A 30 2.70 -33.40 11.85
CA ALA A 30 3.89 -32.99 11.11
C ALA A 30 3.51 -32.48 9.70
N LEU A 31 4.33 -31.59 9.18
CA LEU A 31 4.28 -31.10 7.82
C LEU A 31 5.56 -31.55 7.09
N ASP A 32 5.39 -32.21 5.96
CA ASP A 32 6.46 -32.63 5.05
C ASP A 32 6.19 -31.98 3.69
N PHE A 33 7.06 -31.13 3.20
CA PHE A 33 6.86 -30.49 1.91
C PHE A 33 8.12 -30.49 1.05
N ILE A 34 7.89 -30.39 -0.26
CA ILE A 34 8.94 -30.20 -1.26
C ILE A 34 8.61 -28.95 -2.08
N ALA A 35 9.60 -28.09 -2.29
CA ALA A 35 9.46 -26.88 -3.09
C ALA A 35 10.29 -26.98 -4.37
N ARG A 36 9.64 -26.74 -5.51
CA ARG A 36 10.23 -26.83 -6.84
C ARG A 36 9.76 -25.69 -7.74
N ILE A 37 10.67 -25.19 -8.55
CA ILE A 37 10.37 -24.18 -9.59
C ILE A 37 10.67 -24.79 -10.94
N THR A 38 9.76 -24.61 -11.88
CA THR A 38 9.98 -25.00 -13.28
C THR A 38 10.16 -23.72 -14.09
N PRO A 39 11.43 -23.39 -14.49
CA PRO A 39 11.71 -22.26 -15.37
C PRO A 39 11.08 -22.45 -16.76
N THR A 40 10.94 -21.35 -17.51
CA THR A 40 10.48 -21.41 -18.90
C THR A 40 11.45 -22.24 -19.73
N ALA A 41 11.03 -23.26 -20.42
CA ALA A 41 11.85 -24.13 -21.25
C ALA A 41 12.97 -24.93 -20.53
N ALA A 42 12.87 -25.13 -19.20
CA ALA A 42 13.84 -25.92 -18.44
C ALA A 42 13.16 -27.00 -17.60
N ARG A 43 13.98 -27.86 -16.95
CA ARG A 43 13.48 -28.88 -16.03
C ARG A 43 13.18 -28.25 -14.67
N SER A 44 12.27 -28.89 -13.93
CA SER A 44 11.94 -28.50 -12.55
C SER A 44 13.17 -28.60 -11.66
N GLU A 45 13.49 -27.51 -10.97
CA GLU A 45 14.62 -27.40 -10.05
C GLU A 45 14.14 -27.31 -8.60
N PRO A 46 14.86 -27.93 -7.63
CA PRO A 46 14.52 -27.81 -6.23
C PRO A 46 14.87 -26.42 -5.70
N VAL A 47 14.02 -25.86 -4.84
CA VAL A 47 14.30 -24.63 -4.08
C VAL A 47 15.17 -24.99 -2.89
N ARG A 48 16.48 -24.71 -2.99
CA ARG A 48 17.49 -25.17 -2.06
C ARG A 48 17.82 -24.12 -1.00
N GLN A 49 17.99 -24.56 0.26
CA GLN A 49 18.46 -23.73 1.37
C GLN A 49 17.68 -22.42 1.49
N PHE A 50 16.38 -22.50 1.26
CA PHE A 50 15.46 -21.36 1.26
C PHE A 50 14.53 -21.44 2.46
N THR A 51 14.35 -20.31 3.17
CA THR A 51 13.54 -20.26 4.37
C THR A 51 12.06 -20.18 4.06
N PHE A 52 11.29 -21.11 4.62
CA PHE A 52 9.83 -21.11 4.63
C PHE A 52 9.29 -20.87 6.03
N TYR A 53 8.15 -20.20 6.09
CA TYR A 53 7.46 -19.84 7.32
C TYR A 53 6.10 -20.55 7.36
N VAL A 54 5.78 -21.17 8.49
CA VAL A 54 4.45 -21.71 8.74
C VAL A 54 3.70 -20.72 9.60
N LEU A 55 2.63 -20.15 9.05
CA LEU A 55 1.87 -19.08 9.68
C LEU A 55 0.48 -19.58 10.08
N THR A 56 -0.10 -18.99 11.13
CA THR A 56 -1.48 -19.25 11.56
C THR A 56 -2.52 -18.44 10.78
N LYS A 57 -2.07 -17.53 9.91
CA LYS A 57 -2.88 -16.68 9.02
C LYS A 57 -2.17 -16.49 7.69
N SER A 58 -2.90 -16.32 6.57
CA SER A 58 -2.26 -16.09 5.29
C SER A 58 -1.44 -14.80 5.28
N TYR A 59 -0.30 -14.83 4.60
CA TYR A 59 0.53 -13.63 4.49
C TYR A 59 -0.18 -12.50 3.74
N ALA A 60 -1.00 -12.85 2.75
CA ALA A 60 -1.84 -11.89 2.03
C ALA A 60 -2.82 -11.15 2.96
N ASP A 61 -3.44 -11.87 3.91
CA ASP A 61 -4.35 -11.24 4.89
C ASP A 61 -3.61 -10.45 5.97
N ILE A 62 -2.40 -10.88 6.34
CA ILE A 62 -1.52 -10.10 7.22
C ILE A 62 -1.12 -8.79 6.55
N ALA A 63 -0.74 -8.82 5.28
CA ALA A 63 -0.41 -7.62 4.52
C ALA A 63 -1.60 -6.64 4.43
N LYS A 64 -2.81 -7.15 4.22
CA LYS A 64 -4.05 -6.34 4.26
C LYS A 64 -4.29 -5.73 5.65
N GLU A 65 -4.08 -6.51 6.72
CA GLU A 65 -4.22 -6.03 8.11
C GLU A 65 -3.24 -4.88 8.39
N VAL A 66 -2.00 -5.01 7.96
CA VAL A 66 -0.98 -3.97 8.10
C VAL A 66 -1.34 -2.72 7.29
N ALA A 67 -1.76 -2.89 6.03
CA ALA A 67 -2.20 -1.79 5.19
C ALA A 67 -3.43 -1.05 5.75
N ALA A 68 -4.33 -1.77 6.41
CA ALA A 68 -5.48 -1.15 7.07
C ALA A 68 -5.10 -0.31 8.31
N GLN A 69 -3.99 -0.67 8.99
CA GLN A 69 -3.47 0.08 10.14
C GLN A 69 -2.63 1.31 9.74
N ASP A 70 -2.00 1.28 8.57
CA ASP A 70 -1.29 2.42 7.96
C ASP A 70 -1.94 2.73 6.60
N PRO A 71 -3.09 3.45 6.58
CA PRO A 71 -3.79 3.74 5.34
C PRO A 71 -2.96 4.62 4.39
N PRO A 72 -3.19 4.52 3.08
CA PRO A 72 -2.45 5.32 2.12
C PRO A 72 -2.61 6.82 2.39
N PRO A 73 -1.59 7.63 2.10
CA PRO A 73 -1.63 9.06 2.31
C PRO A 73 -2.79 9.70 1.53
N SER A 74 -3.52 10.61 2.19
CA SER A 74 -4.61 11.34 1.56
C SER A 74 -4.07 12.42 0.64
N ARG A 75 -4.47 12.39 -0.63
CA ARG A 75 -4.15 13.42 -1.62
C ARG A 75 -4.67 14.80 -1.23
N GLU A 76 -5.91 14.87 -0.73
CA GLU A 76 -6.51 16.14 -0.29
C GLU A 76 -5.72 16.76 0.85
N LYS A 77 -5.41 15.97 1.90
CA LYS A 77 -4.61 16.45 3.02
C LYS A 77 -3.23 16.91 2.56
N PHE A 78 -2.60 16.18 1.64
CA PHE A 78 -1.32 16.59 1.06
C PHE A 78 -1.42 17.95 0.37
N ILE A 79 -2.47 18.19 -0.43
CA ILE A 79 -2.70 19.47 -1.11
C ILE A 79 -2.93 20.59 -0.09
N ASP A 80 -3.71 20.34 0.98
CA ASP A 80 -3.94 21.32 2.05
C ASP A 80 -2.67 21.76 2.76
N ASP A 81 -1.71 20.85 2.91
CA ASP A 81 -0.43 21.09 3.58
C ASP A 81 0.62 21.78 2.66
N LEU A 82 0.33 21.97 1.36
CA LEU A 82 1.25 22.66 0.44
C LEU A 82 1.35 24.16 0.77
N LYS A 83 2.55 24.70 0.57
CA LYS A 83 2.83 26.15 0.70
C LYS A 83 2.65 26.87 -0.64
N ILE A 84 1.44 26.87 -1.15
CA ILE A 84 1.00 27.49 -2.40
C ILE A 84 -0.27 28.30 -2.13
N SER A 85 -0.73 29.08 -3.13
CA SER A 85 -1.95 29.86 -3.00
C SER A 85 -3.19 29.00 -2.72
N PRO A 86 -4.23 29.55 -2.05
CA PRO A 86 -5.50 28.83 -1.89
C PRO A 86 -6.15 28.46 -3.24
N ASP A 87 -6.02 29.34 -4.23
CA ASP A 87 -6.59 29.16 -5.56
C ASP A 87 -5.93 27.98 -6.30
N LEU A 88 -4.59 27.83 -6.18
CA LEU A 88 -3.91 26.67 -6.75
C LEU A 88 -4.25 25.38 -6.01
N LYS A 89 -4.45 25.42 -4.69
CA LYS A 89 -4.93 24.25 -3.94
C LYS A 89 -6.31 23.80 -4.42
N GLU A 90 -7.21 24.73 -4.61
CA GLU A 90 -8.56 24.45 -5.09
C GLU A 90 -8.53 23.87 -6.51
N TRP A 91 -7.72 24.47 -7.39
CA TRP A 91 -7.50 23.95 -8.73
C TRP A 91 -6.96 22.51 -8.71
N LEU A 92 -5.94 22.24 -7.91
CA LEU A 92 -5.37 20.88 -7.77
C LEU A 92 -6.39 19.87 -7.22
N LYS A 93 -7.29 20.27 -6.33
CA LYS A 93 -8.36 19.40 -5.82
C LYS A 93 -9.41 19.10 -6.89
N GLY A 94 -9.73 20.08 -7.72
CA GLY A 94 -10.70 19.93 -8.80
C GLY A 94 -10.20 19.15 -10.01
N HIS A 95 -8.88 18.97 -10.15
CA HIS A 95 -8.25 18.28 -11.26
C HIS A 95 -7.46 17.07 -10.77
N ASP A 96 -7.53 15.94 -11.49
CA ASP A 96 -6.77 14.74 -11.15
C ASP A 96 -5.31 14.84 -11.66
N VAL A 97 -4.66 15.97 -11.36
CA VAL A 97 -3.30 16.31 -11.77
C VAL A 97 -2.53 16.87 -10.58
N LEU A 98 -1.30 16.42 -10.40
CA LEU A 98 -0.34 17.01 -9.47
C LEU A 98 0.95 17.44 -10.19
N ASP A 99 1.21 16.90 -11.39
CA ASP A 99 2.37 17.28 -12.18
C ASP A 99 2.07 18.54 -12.99
N LEU A 100 2.48 19.67 -12.46
CA LEU A 100 2.30 20.97 -13.10
C LEU A 100 3.35 21.24 -14.21
N THR A 101 4.28 20.32 -14.43
CA THR A 101 5.27 20.38 -15.50
C THR A 101 4.98 19.42 -16.64
N MET A 102 3.83 18.73 -16.59
CA MET A 102 3.41 17.79 -17.62
C MET A 102 3.15 18.47 -18.96
N LEU A 103 3.54 17.80 -20.03
CA LEU A 103 3.20 18.26 -21.40
C LEU A 103 1.67 18.29 -21.56
N GLY A 104 1.17 19.43 -22.04
CA GLY A 104 -0.26 19.63 -22.24
C GLY A 104 -1.00 20.18 -21.03
N LEU A 105 -0.29 20.68 -20.00
CA LEU A 105 -0.90 21.45 -18.92
C LEU A 105 -1.76 22.60 -19.46
N ASP A 106 -1.27 23.30 -20.50
CA ASP A 106 -1.97 24.38 -21.20
C ASP A 106 -3.37 23.98 -21.68
N LYS A 107 -3.58 22.71 -22.03
CA LYS A 107 -4.91 22.20 -22.48
C LYS A 107 -5.91 21.99 -21.35
N LEU A 108 -5.45 21.94 -20.11
CA LEU A 108 -6.27 21.80 -18.92
C LEU A 108 -6.65 23.17 -18.34
N LEU A 109 -5.95 24.23 -18.72
CA LEU A 109 -6.14 25.56 -18.19
C LEU A 109 -7.17 26.35 -19.00
N THR A 110 -8.17 26.86 -18.30
CA THR A 110 -9.06 27.88 -18.85
C THR A 110 -8.41 29.27 -18.74
N PRO A 111 -8.87 30.28 -19.52
CA PRO A 111 -8.41 31.66 -19.33
C PRO A 111 -8.64 32.17 -17.89
N ASP A 112 -9.69 31.71 -17.23
CA ASP A 112 -9.98 32.07 -15.84
C ASP A 112 -8.99 31.44 -14.87
N ASP A 113 -8.59 30.19 -15.08
CA ASP A 113 -7.54 29.55 -14.27
C ASP A 113 -6.23 30.32 -14.35
N VAL A 114 -5.80 30.67 -15.57
CA VAL A 114 -4.56 31.43 -15.79
C VAL A 114 -4.57 32.79 -15.08
N ILE A 115 -5.73 33.41 -14.97
CA ILE A 115 -5.88 34.76 -14.41
C ILE A 115 -6.04 34.72 -12.88
N HIS A 116 -6.84 33.78 -12.37
CA HIS A 116 -7.24 33.79 -10.96
C HIS A 116 -6.29 32.98 -10.07
N VAL A 117 -5.56 32.02 -10.63
CA VAL A 117 -4.52 31.31 -9.87
C VAL A 117 -3.20 32.08 -9.94
N PRO A 118 -2.71 32.66 -8.84
CA PRO A 118 -1.52 33.52 -8.85
C PRO A 118 -0.29 32.88 -9.45
N GLU A 119 -0.07 31.58 -9.22
CA GLU A 119 1.07 30.85 -9.77
C GLU A 119 0.96 30.70 -11.30
N PHE A 120 -0.23 30.42 -11.83
CA PHE A 120 -0.45 30.36 -13.26
C PHE A 120 -0.31 31.72 -13.93
N LEU A 121 -0.82 32.77 -13.30
CA LEU A 121 -0.65 34.12 -13.81
C LEU A 121 0.82 34.52 -13.88
N LEU A 122 1.58 34.23 -12.83
CA LEU A 122 3.02 34.52 -12.79
C LEU A 122 3.79 33.71 -13.86
N ALA A 123 3.48 32.42 -13.99
CA ALA A 123 4.07 31.55 -15.01
C ALA A 123 3.73 32.05 -16.42
N TYR A 124 2.48 32.42 -16.67
CA TYR A 124 2.05 33.02 -17.93
C TYR A 124 2.80 34.32 -18.25
N GLN A 125 2.95 35.20 -17.29
CA GLN A 125 3.69 36.46 -17.48
C GLN A 125 5.18 36.21 -17.79
N ARG A 126 5.80 35.21 -17.16
CA ARG A 126 7.20 34.84 -17.41
C ARG A 126 7.39 34.22 -18.79
N SER A 127 6.56 33.24 -19.17
CA SER A 127 6.64 32.59 -20.49
C SER A 127 6.42 33.57 -21.64
N ASN A 128 5.64 34.65 -21.40
CA ASN A 128 5.35 35.69 -22.38
C ASN A 128 6.21 36.98 -22.21
N SER A 129 7.24 36.97 -21.35
CA SER A 129 8.09 38.15 -21.07
C SER A 129 9.09 38.45 -22.20
N GLY A 130 9.48 37.47 -23.01
CA GLY A 130 10.57 37.52 -23.97
C GLY A 130 10.32 38.29 -25.26
N GLY A 131 9.32 39.14 -25.37
CA GLY A 131 9.09 40.04 -26.53
C GLY A 131 8.60 39.35 -27.81
N VAL A 132 8.39 38.04 -27.82
CA VAL A 132 7.96 37.26 -28.98
C VAL A 132 6.45 37.37 -29.20
N THR A 133 5.67 37.69 -28.17
CA THR A 133 4.21 37.86 -28.24
C THR A 133 3.86 39.33 -28.40
N ASN A 134 3.86 39.80 -29.61
CA ASN A 134 3.37 41.15 -29.95
C ASN A 134 1.88 41.25 -29.51
N GLY A 135 1.63 42.14 -28.57
CA GLY A 135 0.26 42.49 -28.13
C GLY A 135 -0.21 41.86 -26.80
N THR A 136 0.61 41.08 -26.09
CA THR A 136 0.24 40.59 -24.77
C THR A 136 -0.01 41.77 -23.82
N PRO A 137 -1.19 41.87 -23.20
CA PRO A 137 -1.49 42.90 -22.21
C PRO A 137 -0.46 42.92 -21.07
N ARG A 138 0.00 44.10 -20.69
CA ARG A 138 0.92 44.27 -19.57
C ARG A 138 0.24 44.99 -18.42
N PRO A 139 0.48 44.61 -17.18
CA PRO A 139 -0.07 45.31 -16.02
C PRO A 139 0.46 46.75 -15.97
N LYS A 140 -0.44 47.71 -15.74
CA LYS A 140 -0.10 49.12 -15.57
C LYS A 140 0.06 49.52 -14.10
N TYR A 141 -0.27 48.60 -13.18
CA TYR A 141 -0.13 48.74 -11.74
C TYR A 141 1.23 48.23 -11.27
N ARG A 142 1.66 48.71 -10.13
CA ARG A 142 2.84 48.20 -9.39
C ARG A 142 2.37 47.62 -8.05
N ASP A 143 3.09 46.64 -7.50
CA ASP A 143 2.75 46.06 -6.19
C ASP A 143 2.68 47.08 -5.07
N ALA A 144 3.50 48.12 -5.09
CA ALA A 144 3.45 49.21 -4.16
C ALA A 144 2.08 49.95 -4.20
N ASP A 145 1.45 50.01 -5.36
CA ASP A 145 0.14 50.68 -5.51
C ASP A 145 -0.96 50.04 -4.66
N LYS A 146 -0.80 48.75 -4.24
CA LYS A 146 -1.74 48.07 -3.34
C LYS A 146 -1.90 48.80 -2.00
N THR A 147 -0.80 49.33 -1.48
CA THR A 147 -0.75 50.08 -0.19
C THR A 147 -0.83 51.58 -0.38
N GLU A 148 -0.18 52.12 -1.40
CA GLU A 148 -0.10 53.56 -1.62
C GLU A 148 -1.36 54.13 -2.25
N ASN A 149 -2.02 53.38 -3.17
CA ASN A 149 -3.23 53.85 -3.85
C ASN A 149 -4.14 52.63 -4.24
N PRO A 150 -4.84 52.07 -3.26
CA PRO A 150 -5.62 50.84 -3.43
C PRO A 150 -6.74 50.94 -4.49
N GLU A 151 -7.40 52.12 -4.60
CA GLU A 151 -8.49 52.31 -5.59
C GLU A 151 -7.92 52.27 -7.02
N ARG A 152 -6.81 53.00 -7.24
CA ARG A 152 -6.13 53.01 -8.53
C ARG A 152 -5.61 51.61 -8.88
N TYR A 153 -5.00 50.91 -7.89
CA TYR A 153 -4.56 49.53 -8.08
C TYR A 153 -5.71 48.62 -8.53
N GLN A 154 -6.83 48.66 -7.80
CA GLN A 154 -7.99 47.82 -8.08
C GLN A 154 -8.55 48.08 -9.49
N LYS A 155 -8.69 49.34 -9.88
CA LYS A 155 -9.16 49.71 -11.22
C LYS A 155 -8.22 49.19 -12.33
N GLN A 156 -6.93 49.43 -12.19
CA GLN A 156 -5.91 49.00 -13.20
C GLN A 156 -5.77 47.48 -13.24
N TYR A 157 -5.91 46.79 -12.11
CA TYR A 157 -5.93 45.32 -12.04
C TYR A 157 -7.15 44.77 -12.81
N GLN A 158 -8.35 45.28 -12.57
CA GLN A 158 -9.56 44.85 -13.29
C GLN A 158 -9.46 45.11 -14.80
N GLU A 159 -8.94 46.25 -15.21
CA GLU A 159 -8.70 46.54 -16.63
C GLU A 159 -7.72 45.53 -17.26
N TYR A 160 -6.66 45.20 -16.54
CA TYR A 160 -5.68 44.20 -16.97
C TYR A 160 -6.28 42.81 -17.10
N VAL A 161 -7.01 42.33 -16.07
CA VAL A 161 -7.69 41.03 -16.05
C VAL A 161 -8.64 40.88 -17.25
N VAL A 162 -9.49 41.89 -17.50
CA VAL A 162 -10.42 41.86 -18.64
C VAL A 162 -9.68 41.83 -19.99
N ALA A 163 -8.64 42.63 -20.12
CA ALA A 163 -7.84 42.67 -21.36
C ALA A 163 -7.11 41.32 -21.58
N LEU A 164 -6.53 40.77 -20.51
CA LEU A 164 -5.81 39.50 -20.56
C LEU A 164 -6.74 38.33 -20.91
N LYS A 165 -7.93 38.26 -20.29
CA LYS A 165 -8.92 37.24 -20.60
C LYS A 165 -9.31 37.24 -22.08
N LYS A 166 -9.63 38.41 -22.62
CA LYS A 166 -9.93 38.56 -24.06
C LYS A 166 -8.75 38.13 -24.94
N PHE A 167 -7.54 38.48 -24.53
CA PHE A 167 -6.34 38.14 -25.29
C PHE A 167 -6.10 36.64 -25.33
N ILE A 168 -6.18 35.93 -24.17
CA ILE A 168 -6.01 34.47 -24.09
C ILE A 168 -7.14 33.76 -24.86
N GLN A 169 -8.39 34.25 -24.80
CA GLN A 169 -9.51 33.69 -25.57
C GLN A 169 -9.30 33.80 -27.08
N ALA A 170 -8.71 34.92 -27.54
CA ALA A 170 -8.41 35.13 -28.94
C ALA A 170 -7.13 34.39 -29.42
N ARG A 171 -6.22 34.07 -28.49
CA ARG A 171 -4.92 33.46 -28.76
C ARG A 171 -4.54 32.42 -27.73
N PRO A 172 -5.26 31.27 -27.69
CA PRO A 172 -5.03 30.22 -26.69
C PRO A 172 -3.61 29.63 -26.73
N GLU A 173 -2.95 29.71 -27.88
CA GLU A 173 -1.57 29.26 -28.05
C GLU A 173 -0.57 30.01 -27.14
N THR A 174 -0.94 31.18 -26.62
CA THR A 174 -0.07 31.96 -25.72
C THR A 174 0.05 31.34 -24.32
N VAL A 175 -0.78 30.37 -23.99
CA VAL A 175 -0.71 29.60 -22.73
C VAL A 175 0.33 28.47 -22.83
N SER A 176 0.71 28.06 -24.03
CA SER A 176 1.71 27.01 -24.25
C SER A 176 3.06 27.40 -23.65
N GLY A 177 3.73 26.46 -23.02
CA GLY A 177 5.01 26.67 -22.35
C GLY A 177 4.89 27.14 -20.87
N ILE A 178 3.67 27.31 -20.36
CA ILE A 178 3.44 27.68 -18.96
C ILE A 178 4.01 26.61 -18.01
N GLU A 179 3.99 25.35 -18.41
CA GLU A 179 4.50 24.21 -17.65
C GLU A 179 5.99 24.34 -17.33
N LEU A 180 6.77 25.02 -18.19
CA LEU A 180 8.20 25.24 -17.98
C LEU A 180 8.50 26.16 -16.79
N GLU A 181 7.53 27.00 -16.42
CA GLU A 181 7.66 27.98 -15.33
C GLU A 181 7.08 27.43 -14.00
N MET A 182 6.51 26.21 -14.02
CA MET A 182 5.81 25.64 -12.84
C MET A 182 6.69 24.74 -11.96
N GLU A 183 7.95 24.46 -12.32
CA GLU A 183 8.83 23.57 -11.57
C GLU A 183 8.96 23.97 -10.08
N GLY A 184 9.06 25.27 -9.81
CA GLY A 184 9.23 25.79 -8.44
C GLY A 184 8.05 25.52 -7.49
N VAL A 185 6.87 25.22 -8.03
CA VAL A 185 5.63 24.96 -7.27
C VAL A 185 5.03 23.59 -7.55
N ASN A 186 5.72 22.75 -8.36
CA ASN A 186 5.26 21.42 -8.75
C ASN A 186 5.26 20.45 -7.57
N PRO A 187 4.09 19.94 -7.10
CA PRO A 187 4.05 19.05 -5.94
C PRO A 187 4.30 17.57 -6.27
N GLN A 188 4.32 17.19 -7.54
CA GLN A 188 4.36 15.80 -7.99
C GLN A 188 5.51 14.99 -7.36
N ARG A 189 6.72 15.53 -7.37
CA ARG A 189 7.90 14.84 -6.83
C ARG A 189 7.74 14.52 -5.34
N LYS A 190 7.22 15.48 -4.57
CA LYS A 190 6.99 15.32 -3.12
C LYS A 190 5.89 14.29 -2.86
N TRP A 191 4.82 14.31 -3.67
CA TRP A 191 3.75 13.33 -3.56
C TRP A 191 4.23 11.91 -3.86
N SER A 192 4.96 11.71 -4.96
CA SER A 192 5.54 10.41 -5.31
C SER A 192 6.48 9.88 -4.21
N GLN A 193 7.26 10.76 -3.58
CA GLN A 193 8.10 10.38 -2.45
C GLN A 193 7.27 9.87 -1.26
N ILE A 194 6.20 10.58 -0.88
CA ILE A 194 5.32 10.20 0.23
C ILE A 194 4.66 8.83 -0.05
N GLN A 195 4.18 8.61 -1.28
CA GLN A 195 3.60 7.33 -1.67
C GLN A 195 4.62 6.19 -1.64
N ALA A 196 5.83 6.42 -2.17
CA ALA A 196 6.90 5.44 -2.14
C ALA A 196 7.34 5.09 -0.70
N ASP A 197 7.43 6.07 0.18
CA ASP A 197 7.80 5.85 1.57
C ASP A 197 6.71 5.10 2.35
N HIS A 198 5.43 5.38 2.09
CA HIS A 198 4.32 4.61 2.62
C HIS A 198 4.38 3.15 2.14
N SER A 199 4.50 2.91 0.84
CA SER A 199 4.61 1.56 0.26
C SER A 199 5.78 0.77 0.87
N LYS A 200 6.96 1.40 1.01
CA LYS A 200 8.13 0.78 1.65
C LYS A 200 7.87 0.41 3.12
N ARG A 201 7.15 1.27 3.87
CA ARG A 201 6.79 0.95 5.28
C ARG A 201 5.89 -0.27 5.36
N VAL A 202 4.80 -0.30 4.58
CA VAL A 202 3.87 -1.44 4.55
C VAL A 202 4.57 -2.73 4.16
N LEU A 203 5.41 -2.69 3.10
CA LEU A 203 6.19 -3.85 2.66
C LEU A 203 7.17 -4.36 3.72
N ARG A 204 7.72 -3.50 4.58
CA ARG A 204 8.61 -3.88 5.67
C ARG A 204 7.86 -4.42 6.88
N LEU A 205 6.72 -3.81 7.22
CA LEU A 205 5.96 -4.18 8.42
C LEU A 205 5.26 -5.52 8.29
N ALA A 206 4.77 -5.90 7.12
CA ALA A 206 4.02 -7.13 6.94
C ALA A 206 4.84 -8.40 7.29
N PRO A 207 6.09 -8.57 6.82
CA PRO A 207 6.95 -9.69 7.25
C PRO A 207 7.24 -9.69 8.76
N ASP A 208 7.44 -8.52 9.37
CA ASP A 208 7.71 -8.40 10.80
C ASP A 208 6.49 -8.84 11.63
N VAL A 209 5.28 -8.39 11.25
CA VAL A 209 4.02 -8.81 11.88
C VAL A 209 3.78 -10.31 11.67
N ALA A 210 4.06 -10.84 10.48
CA ALA A 210 3.93 -12.26 10.21
C ALA A 210 4.82 -13.10 11.15
N GLN A 211 6.07 -12.69 11.34
CA GLN A 211 7.04 -13.42 12.16
C GLN A 211 6.83 -13.22 13.67
N THR A 212 6.32 -12.08 14.11
CA THR A 212 6.13 -11.81 15.54
C THR A 212 4.78 -12.25 16.08
N LYS A 213 3.72 -12.16 15.27
CA LYS A 213 2.34 -12.41 15.74
C LYS A 213 1.76 -13.72 15.22
N TYR A 214 2.15 -14.17 14.03
CA TYR A 214 1.49 -15.29 13.36
C TYR A 214 2.39 -16.48 13.07
N LEU A 215 3.67 -16.45 13.45
CA LEU A 215 4.62 -17.54 13.21
C LEU A 215 4.30 -18.74 14.11
N ALA A 216 4.04 -19.90 13.50
CA ALA A 216 3.98 -21.18 14.17
C ALA A 216 5.33 -21.92 14.13
N ALA A 217 6.01 -21.89 12.97
CA ALA A 217 7.33 -22.46 12.78
C ALA A 217 8.04 -21.85 11.57
N LYS A 218 9.35 -22.03 11.49
CA LYS A 218 10.15 -21.76 10.29
C LYS A 218 11.13 -22.88 10.04
N THR A 219 11.49 -23.11 8.79
CA THR A 219 12.46 -24.14 8.38
C THR A 219 13.11 -23.74 7.06
N ASP A 220 14.31 -24.27 6.84
CA ASP A 220 14.99 -24.14 5.56
C ASP A 220 14.83 -25.46 4.78
N THR A 221 14.72 -25.38 3.46
CA THR A 221 14.75 -26.54 2.58
C THR A 221 16.17 -27.10 2.45
N ASP A 222 16.27 -28.41 2.28
CA ASP A 222 17.53 -29.09 1.96
C ASP A 222 17.97 -28.91 0.49
N LEU A 223 18.98 -29.65 0.06
CA LEU A 223 19.50 -29.59 -1.31
C LEU A 223 18.53 -30.17 -2.36
N GLU A 224 17.58 -30.99 -1.93
CA GLU A 224 16.52 -31.60 -2.74
C GLU A 224 15.26 -30.73 -2.73
N GLY A 225 15.26 -29.61 -2.01
CA GLY A 225 14.12 -28.70 -1.86
C GLY A 225 13.06 -29.17 -0.87
N ARG A 226 13.42 -30.13 0.02
CA ARG A 226 12.52 -30.72 1.00
C ARG A 226 12.71 -30.12 2.38
N ALA A 227 11.61 -30.02 3.13
CA ALA A 227 11.64 -29.66 4.53
C ALA A 227 10.58 -30.41 5.33
N VAL A 228 10.90 -30.70 6.60
CA VAL A 228 10.00 -31.40 7.52
C VAL A 228 9.90 -30.59 8.82
N ILE A 229 8.68 -30.32 9.26
CA ILE A 229 8.38 -29.68 10.54
C ILE A 229 7.52 -30.63 11.35
N SER A 230 7.99 -31.00 12.53
CA SER A 230 7.25 -31.83 13.49
C SER A 230 6.76 -30.99 14.66
N GLY A 231 5.79 -31.52 15.39
CA GLY A 231 5.31 -30.88 16.60
C GLY A 231 4.32 -29.73 16.38
N LEU A 232 3.72 -29.62 15.20
CA LEU A 232 2.68 -28.63 14.93
C LEU A 232 1.34 -29.09 15.58
N PRO A 233 0.67 -28.24 16.37
CA PRO A 233 -0.71 -28.50 16.80
C PRO A 233 -1.63 -28.75 15.62
N ALA A 234 -2.67 -29.57 15.80
CA ALA A 234 -3.70 -29.73 14.78
C ALA A 234 -4.40 -28.39 14.50
N GLY A 235 -4.56 -28.03 13.23
CA GLY A 235 -5.13 -26.73 12.84
C GLY A 235 -4.87 -26.38 11.40
N SER A 236 -5.33 -25.18 11.02
CA SER A 236 -5.10 -24.60 9.67
C SER A 236 -3.90 -23.67 9.72
N TYR A 237 -3.02 -23.81 8.76
CA TYR A 237 -1.80 -23.03 8.63
C TYR A 237 -1.58 -22.61 7.17
N TRP A 238 -0.60 -21.75 6.94
CA TRP A 238 -0.12 -21.34 5.61
C TRP A 238 1.39 -21.55 5.53
N VAL A 239 1.84 -22.21 4.47
CA VAL A 239 3.27 -22.27 4.14
C VAL A 239 3.60 -21.10 3.24
N SER A 240 4.41 -20.19 3.74
CA SER A 240 4.65 -18.89 3.12
C SER A 240 6.15 -18.60 2.98
N THR A 241 6.51 -17.92 1.88
CA THR A 241 7.83 -17.29 1.71
C THR A 241 7.82 -15.82 2.13
N LEU A 242 6.70 -15.35 2.69
CA LEU A 242 6.47 -13.94 2.99
C LEU A 242 6.62 -13.10 1.71
N SER A 243 7.50 -12.07 1.75
CA SER A 243 7.83 -11.22 0.61
C SER A 243 9.08 -11.68 -0.17
N LEU A 244 9.68 -12.82 0.19
CA LEU A 244 10.89 -13.31 -0.44
C LEU A 244 10.57 -14.11 -1.70
N ASP A 245 11.31 -13.83 -2.77
CA ASP A 245 11.25 -14.60 -4.01
C ASP A 245 12.22 -15.76 -3.95
N ALA A 246 11.75 -16.96 -4.30
CA ALA A 246 12.61 -18.09 -4.61
C ALA A 246 12.86 -18.10 -6.12
N ASP A 247 14.13 -18.22 -6.50
CA ASP A 247 14.58 -18.07 -7.88
C ASP A 247 15.04 -19.39 -8.48
N ALA A 248 14.68 -19.66 -9.74
CA ALA A 248 15.29 -20.67 -10.58
C ALA A 248 15.26 -20.19 -12.04
N GLY A 249 16.45 -19.99 -12.62
CA GLY A 249 16.62 -19.48 -13.98
C GLY A 249 15.95 -18.13 -14.19
N ASP A 250 14.95 -18.06 -15.05
CA ASP A 250 14.17 -16.87 -15.39
C ASP A 250 12.87 -16.72 -14.55
N THR A 251 12.63 -17.67 -13.63
CA THR A 251 11.37 -17.74 -12.88
C THR A 251 11.59 -17.39 -11.42
N ARG A 252 10.72 -16.52 -10.90
CA ARG A 252 10.66 -16.12 -9.49
C ARG A 252 9.28 -16.40 -8.95
N LEU A 253 9.21 -17.12 -7.83
CA LEU A 253 7.95 -17.52 -7.22
C LEU A 253 7.93 -17.17 -5.73
N ARG A 254 6.71 -16.90 -5.27
CA ARG A 254 6.35 -16.81 -3.85
C ARG A 254 5.24 -17.79 -3.56
N TRP A 255 5.18 -18.25 -2.33
CA TRP A 255 4.09 -19.11 -1.89
C TRP A 255 3.41 -18.56 -0.64
N ASP A 256 2.11 -18.79 -0.56
CA ASP A 256 1.26 -18.55 0.61
C ASP A 256 0.12 -19.59 0.57
N VAL A 257 0.49 -20.87 0.77
CA VAL A 257 -0.34 -22.04 0.50
C VAL A 257 -1.00 -22.53 1.78
N PRO A 258 -2.34 -22.65 1.83
CA PRO A 258 -3.03 -23.17 2.99
C PRO A 258 -2.76 -24.67 3.17
N VAL A 259 -2.62 -25.09 4.43
CA VAL A 259 -2.40 -26.49 4.82
C VAL A 259 -3.15 -26.80 6.10
N ALA A 260 -3.79 -27.97 6.17
CA ALA A 260 -4.43 -28.47 7.39
C ALA A 260 -3.56 -29.55 8.03
N ILE A 261 -3.19 -29.36 9.28
CA ILE A 261 -2.42 -30.32 10.07
C ILE A 261 -3.39 -31.12 10.93
N GLN A 262 -3.30 -32.46 10.83
CA GLN A 262 -4.09 -33.39 11.64
C GLN A 262 -3.23 -33.98 12.75
N ALA A 263 -3.85 -34.20 13.91
CA ALA A 263 -3.19 -34.79 15.08
C ALA A 263 -2.62 -36.19 14.74
N GLY A 264 -1.37 -36.42 15.07
CA GLY A 264 -0.69 -37.70 14.87
C GLY A 264 -0.39 -38.08 13.41
N GLN A 265 -0.62 -37.19 12.46
CA GLN A 265 -0.40 -37.45 11.04
C GLN A 265 0.66 -36.52 10.44
N THR A 266 1.28 -36.99 9.38
CA THR A 266 2.16 -36.16 8.53
C THR A 266 1.38 -35.71 7.32
N THR A 267 1.10 -34.40 7.23
CA THR A 267 0.53 -33.78 6.02
C THR A 267 1.65 -33.54 5.02
N ARG A 268 1.41 -33.95 3.75
CA ARG A 268 2.37 -33.76 2.65
C ARG A 268 1.82 -32.80 1.62
N ILE A 269 2.64 -31.82 1.20
CA ILE A 269 2.30 -30.89 0.14
C ILE A 269 3.49 -30.68 -0.80
N GLU A 270 3.20 -30.27 -2.03
CA GLU A 270 4.20 -29.83 -3.00
C GLU A 270 3.96 -28.34 -3.32
N LEU A 271 5.04 -27.57 -3.27
CA LEU A 271 5.06 -26.15 -3.65
C LEU A 271 5.67 -26.05 -5.05
N THR A 272 4.87 -25.60 -5.99
CA THR A 272 5.24 -25.57 -7.42
C THR A 272 4.75 -24.27 -8.07
N ASN A 273 5.02 -24.08 -9.35
CA ASN A 273 4.48 -22.96 -10.13
C ASN A 273 2.93 -22.93 -10.13
N LEU A 274 2.27 -24.06 -9.91
CA LEU A 274 0.79 -24.17 -9.98
C LEU A 274 0.08 -23.57 -8.76
N ASN A 275 0.75 -23.58 -7.60
CA ASN A 275 0.18 -23.04 -6.35
C ASN A 275 1.00 -21.88 -5.79
N ALA A 276 1.88 -21.33 -6.60
CA ALA A 276 2.58 -20.09 -6.25
C ALA A 276 1.60 -18.92 -6.20
N SER A 277 1.87 -17.99 -5.29
CA SER A 277 1.17 -16.70 -5.27
C SER A 277 1.52 -15.93 -6.54
N ASP A 278 0.51 -15.34 -7.20
CA ASP A 278 0.74 -14.59 -8.44
C ASP A 278 1.57 -13.33 -8.14
N THR A 279 2.83 -13.32 -8.56
CA THR A 279 3.75 -12.19 -8.36
C THR A 279 3.49 -11.03 -9.32
N ARG A 280 2.64 -11.23 -10.35
CA ARG A 280 2.32 -10.20 -11.36
C ARG A 280 1.28 -9.17 -10.92
N GLY A 281 0.67 -9.32 -9.74
CA GLY A 281 -0.40 -8.46 -9.24
C GLY A 281 -0.04 -7.52 -8.08
N ALA A 282 1.19 -7.52 -7.59
CA ALA A 282 1.62 -6.75 -6.42
C ALA A 282 2.56 -5.58 -6.78
N ASN A 283 2.32 -4.93 -7.92
CA ASN A 283 2.84 -3.58 -8.14
C ASN A 283 1.66 -2.61 -7.93
N PRO A 284 1.68 -1.80 -6.86
CA PRO A 284 0.72 -0.72 -6.68
C PRO A 284 0.93 0.38 -7.68
#